data_9951a95553d61cf6b3165ff14f747a19
#
_entry.id   9951a95553d61cf6b3165ff14f747a19
#
_cell.length_a   1.000
_cell.length_b   1.000
_cell.length_c   1.000
_cell.angle_alpha   90.00
_cell.angle_beta   90.00
_cell.angle_gamma   90.00
#
_symmetry.space_group_name_H-M   'P 1'
#
loop_
_entity.id
_entity.type
_entity.pdbx_description
1 polymer ?
#
loop_
_entity_poly.entity_id
_entity_poly.type
_entity_poly.pdbx_seq_one_letter_code
_entity_poly.pdbx_strand_id
1 'polypeptide(L)'
;MHNHRLPLAAGLALLLGACGGPGPAKDDSLRHFGQLGFKPCTLSGAGASGNVEAQCATFDVPENPAEPQGRKISLNVAWLPASNNVVATPDPVFFLAGGPGQAATEVAALVNPSLREIRKQRDLFFIDQRGTGKSNPLDCLGEDGKELPIDELRQPSVELVQDYAQRCAKSLLGRADTRFYTTTEAIGDLDAVRAALGVDKVNLIGGSYGTRV
;
A
#
# COMPACT_ATOMS: atom_id res chain seq x y z
N MET A 1 69.49 62.50 10.73
CA MET A 1 69.79 61.15 11.11
C MET A 1 68.80 60.74 12.20
N HIS A 2 67.68 60.02 11.84
CA HIS A 2 66.88 59.25 12.78
C HIS A 2 65.92 58.39 11.93
N ASN A 3 66.21 57.10 11.92
CA ASN A 3 65.40 56.06 11.30
C ASN A 3 64.21 55.72 12.17
N HIS A 4 63.00 55.84 11.65
CA HIS A 4 61.81 55.24 12.22
C HIS A 4 61.32 54.09 11.33
N ARG A 5 61.47 52.88 11.81
CA ARG A 5 60.88 51.66 11.22
C ARG A 5 59.45 51.52 11.75
N LEU A 6 58.49 51.45 10.83
CA LEU A 6 57.11 50.98 11.14
C LEU A 6 57.05 49.47 11.13
N PRO A 7 56.31 48.86 12.05
CA PRO A 7 56.05 47.41 11.99
C PRO A 7 54.91 47.08 11.08
N LEU A 8 55.10 46.04 10.25
CA LEU A 8 54.03 45.39 9.45
C LEU A 8 53.11 44.64 10.41
N ALA A 9 51.82 44.97 10.40
CA ALA A 9 50.77 44.15 10.99
C ALA A 9 50.29 43.07 10.00
N ALA A 10 50.60 41.82 10.31
CA ALA A 10 50.09 40.67 9.58
C ALA A 10 48.63 40.40 9.96
N GLY A 11 47.69 40.67 9.07
CA GLY A 11 46.29 40.35 9.22
C GLY A 11 46.05 38.84 8.96
N LEU A 12 45.64 38.10 10.00
CA LEU A 12 45.26 36.72 9.94
C LEU A 12 43.81 36.63 9.47
N ALA A 13 43.60 36.29 8.20
CA ALA A 13 42.25 36.04 7.64
C ALA A 13 41.75 34.64 8.09
N LEU A 14 40.78 34.60 9.02
CA LEU A 14 40.06 33.41 9.37
C LEU A 14 39.10 33.03 8.20
N LEU A 15 39.45 31.98 7.48
CA LEU A 15 38.54 31.30 6.54
C LEU A 15 37.55 30.43 7.35
N LEU A 16 36.36 30.96 7.56
CA LEU A 16 35.21 30.16 8.05
C LEU A 16 34.76 29.25 6.90
N GLY A 17 35.27 28.02 6.90
CA GLY A 17 34.79 26.95 6.04
C GLY A 17 33.38 26.55 6.49
N ALA A 18 32.35 26.96 5.73
CA ALA A 18 31.00 26.44 5.87
C ALA A 18 30.99 24.97 5.48
N CYS A 19 30.95 24.07 6.46
CA CYS A 19 30.63 22.66 6.25
C CYS A 19 29.16 22.55 5.87
N GLY A 20 28.85 22.70 4.59
CA GLY A 20 27.59 22.22 4.01
C GLY A 20 27.62 20.69 4.04
N GLY A 21 26.98 20.07 5.01
CA GLY A 21 26.74 18.63 4.98
C GLY A 21 25.93 18.27 3.71
N PRO A 22 26.15 17.08 3.14
CA PRO A 22 25.31 16.61 2.04
C PRO A 22 23.85 16.65 2.52
N GLY A 23 22.99 17.35 1.78
CA GLY A 23 21.55 17.31 1.98
C GLY A 23 21.07 15.86 1.89
N PRO A 24 19.89 15.50 2.47
CA PRO A 24 19.36 14.16 2.40
C PRO A 24 19.36 13.72 0.93
N ALA A 25 20.02 12.58 0.67
CA ALA A 25 20.07 12.01 -0.67
C ALA A 25 18.62 11.80 -1.13
N LYS A 26 18.27 12.35 -2.29
CA LYS A 26 16.99 12.05 -2.93
C LYS A 26 16.96 10.54 -3.16
N ASP A 27 15.91 9.88 -2.64
CA ASP A 27 15.68 8.45 -2.89
C ASP A 27 15.28 8.30 -4.37
N ASP A 28 16.26 8.15 -5.25
CA ASP A 28 16.06 8.04 -6.70
C ASP A 28 15.28 6.76 -7.08
N SER A 29 15.02 5.86 -6.14
CA SER A 29 14.16 4.68 -6.32
C SER A 29 12.66 5.02 -6.22
N LEU A 30 12.30 6.20 -5.70
CA LEU A 30 10.90 6.61 -5.50
C LEU A 30 10.28 7.08 -6.82
N ARG A 31 9.25 6.37 -7.28
CA ARG A 31 8.46 6.74 -8.45
C ARG A 31 7.13 7.34 -7.99
N HIS A 32 6.73 8.45 -8.59
CA HIS A 32 5.46 9.09 -8.26
C HIS A 32 4.39 8.76 -9.29
N PHE A 33 3.17 8.49 -8.81
CA PHE A 33 1.96 8.49 -9.59
C PHE A 33 0.91 9.32 -8.83
N GLY A 34 0.53 10.46 -9.37
CA GLY A 34 -0.26 11.46 -8.65
C GLY A 34 0.43 11.90 -7.35
N GLN A 35 -0.27 11.78 -6.24
CA GLN A 35 0.24 12.12 -4.91
C GLN A 35 1.01 10.98 -4.23
N LEU A 36 0.95 9.75 -4.77
CA LEU A 36 1.55 8.57 -4.16
C LEU A 36 3.00 8.38 -4.60
N GLY A 37 3.87 8.13 -3.63
CA GLY A 37 5.27 7.74 -3.84
C GLY A 37 5.43 6.23 -3.71
N PHE A 38 5.86 5.59 -4.80
CA PHE A 38 6.01 4.14 -4.91
C PHE A 38 7.48 3.73 -4.86
N LYS A 39 7.77 2.63 -4.16
CA LYS A 39 9.09 1.99 -4.12
C LYS A 39 9.06 0.65 -4.83
N PRO A 40 10.17 0.22 -5.42
CA PRO A 40 10.27 -1.13 -5.99
C PRO A 40 9.89 -2.20 -4.99
N CYS A 41 9.10 -3.17 -5.42
CA CYS A 41 8.69 -4.33 -4.63
C CYS A 41 8.46 -5.54 -5.53
N THR A 42 8.41 -6.71 -4.89
CA THR A 42 8.11 -7.97 -5.58
C THR A 42 6.84 -8.56 -4.98
N LEU A 43 5.87 -8.87 -5.84
CA LEU A 43 4.64 -9.52 -5.44
C LEU A 43 4.75 -11.02 -5.73
N SER A 44 4.43 -11.81 -4.72
CA SER A 44 4.35 -13.27 -4.79
C SER A 44 3.05 -13.72 -4.15
N GLY A 45 2.49 -14.82 -4.60
CA GLY A 45 1.24 -15.33 -4.04
C GLY A 45 1.16 -16.85 -4.10
N ALA A 46 0.35 -17.43 -3.26
CA ALA A 46 0.09 -18.86 -3.25
C ALA A 46 -0.54 -19.29 -4.60
N GLY A 47 0.00 -20.36 -5.18
CA GLY A 47 -0.46 -20.90 -6.46
C GLY A 47 0.08 -20.19 -7.71
N ALA A 48 0.89 -19.12 -7.56
CA ALA A 48 1.59 -18.52 -8.68
C ALA A 48 2.87 -19.29 -9.01
N SER A 49 3.18 -19.45 -10.29
CA SER A 49 4.41 -20.10 -10.77
C SER A 49 5.62 -19.16 -10.76
N GLY A 50 5.50 -17.95 -10.21
CA GLY A 50 6.56 -16.96 -10.16
C GLY A 50 6.15 -15.69 -9.43
N ASN A 51 7.06 -14.73 -9.43
CA ASN A 51 6.86 -13.41 -8.85
C ASN A 51 6.62 -12.37 -9.95
N VAL A 52 6.08 -11.23 -9.58
CA VAL A 52 5.98 -10.07 -10.47
C VAL A 52 6.60 -8.84 -9.80
N GLU A 53 7.48 -8.18 -10.54
CA GLU A 53 8.06 -6.90 -10.12
C GLU A 53 7.01 -5.79 -10.24
N ALA A 54 6.90 -5.01 -9.19
CA ALA A 54 5.91 -3.95 -9.03
C ALA A 54 6.52 -2.73 -8.36
N GLN A 55 5.68 -1.73 -8.17
CA GLN A 55 5.94 -0.55 -7.35
C GLN A 55 4.90 -0.53 -6.24
N CYS A 56 5.30 -0.44 -4.98
CA CYS A 56 4.40 -0.49 -3.83
C CYS A 56 4.37 0.83 -3.08
N ALA A 57 3.21 1.20 -2.59
CA ALA A 57 2.97 2.34 -1.72
C ALA A 57 1.95 1.99 -0.63
N THR A 58 1.88 2.82 0.38
CA THR A 58 0.77 2.82 1.35
C THR A 58 -0.02 4.12 1.20
N PHE A 59 -1.32 4.03 1.44
CA PHE A 59 -2.22 5.20 1.43
C PHE A 59 -3.15 5.15 2.64
N ASP A 60 -3.08 6.20 3.47
CA ASP A 60 -3.85 6.24 4.71
C ASP A 60 -5.26 6.77 4.48
N VAL A 61 -6.25 6.03 4.97
CA VAL A 61 -7.66 6.41 4.97
C VAL A 61 -8.22 6.38 6.39
N PRO A 62 -9.25 7.17 6.73
CA PRO A 62 -9.92 7.03 8.01
C PRO A 62 -10.61 5.66 8.09
N GLU A 63 -10.46 4.95 9.22
CA GLU A 63 -11.19 3.71 9.45
C GLU A 63 -12.70 3.97 9.47
N ASN A 64 -13.13 4.99 10.23
CA ASN A 64 -14.50 5.51 10.19
C ASN A 64 -14.56 6.72 9.25
N PRO A 65 -15.21 6.65 8.08
CA PRO A 65 -15.31 7.77 7.15
C PRO A 65 -16.00 9.01 7.76
N ALA A 66 -16.88 8.83 8.74
CA ALA A 66 -17.55 9.93 9.44
C ALA A 66 -16.62 10.67 10.43
N GLU A 67 -15.46 10.09 10.75
CA GLU A 67 -14.46 10.64 11.66
C GLU A 67 -13.09 10.77 10.98
N PRO A 68 -12.92 11.68 10.02
CA PRO A 68 -11.71 11.76 9.20
C PRO A 68 -10.42 12.08 9.99
N GLN A 69 -10.55 12.59 11.21
CA GLN A 69 -9.45 12.83 12.15
C GLN A 69 -9.26 11.70 13.16
N GLY A 70 -10.10 10.66 13.13
CA GLY A 70 -10.03 9.48 13.98
C GLY A 70 -8.91 8.53 13.59
N ARG A 71 -9.06 7.26 14.00
CA ARG A 71 -8.10 6.21 13.63
C ARG A 71 -8.02 6.08 12.12
N LYS A 72 -6.78 5.99 11.63
CA LYS A 72 -6.50 5.70 10.22
C LYS A 72 -6.02 4.27 10.05
N ILE A 73 -6.27 3.74 8.89
CA ILE A 73 -5.72 2.47 8.41
C ILE A 73 -4.93 2.74 7.13
N SER A 74 -3.84 2.00 6.93
CA SER A 74 -3.00 2.13 5.73
C SER A 74 -3.40 1.08 4.71
N LEU A 75 -3.80 1.51 3.52
CA LEU A 75 -4.06 0.62 2.40
C LEU A 75 -2.75 0.29 1.69
N ASN A 76 -2.58 -0.98 1.33
CA ASN A 76 -1.46 -1.45 0.52
C ASN A 76 -1.83 -1.34 -0.96
N VAL A 77 -1.04 -0.60 -1.71
CA VAL A 77 -1.26 -0.30 -3.13
C VAL A 77 -0.05 -0.78 -3.92
N ALA A 78 -0.25 -1.68 -4.86
CA ALA A 78 0.78 -2.09 -5.79
C ALA A 78 0.43 -1.65 -7.22
N TRP A 79 1.42 -1.08 -7.89
CA TRP A 79 1.34 -0.61 -9.26
C TRP A 79 2.27 -1.42 -10.17
N LEU A 80 1.71 -2.01 -11.20
CA LEU A 80 2.43 -2.60 -12.32
C LEU A 80 2.38 -1.61 -13.50
N PRO A 81 3.45 -0.90 -13.79
CA PRO A 81 3.50 0.05 -14.90
C PRO A 81 3.16 -0.60 -16.24
N ALA A 82 2.56 0.17 -17.14
CA ALA A 82 2.38 -0.21 -18.53
C ALA A 82 3.71 -0.69 -19.13
N SER A 83 3.67 -1.80 -19.90
CA SER A 83 4.89 -2.47 -20.35
C SER A 83 5.47 -1.92 -21.67
N ASN A 84 4.70 -1.20 -22.46
CA ASN A 84 5.21 -0.49 -23.63
C ASN A 84 5.82 0.84 -23.21
N ASN A 85 6.95 1.22 -23.84
CA ASN A 85 7.60 2.54 -23.64
C ASN A 85 6.76 3.70 -24.24
N VAL A 86 5.47 3.54 -24.37
CA VAL A 86 4.52 4.56 -24.82
C VAL A 86 3.86 5.15 -23.57
N VAL A 87 3.45 6.41 -23.64
CA VAL A 87 2.67 7.02 -22.56
C VAL A 87 1.44 6.16 -22.30
N ALA A 88 1.28 5.68 -21.08
CA ALA A 88 0.12 4.89 -20.67
C ALA A 88 -1.17 5.69 -20.89
N THR A 89 -2.25 5.01 -21.22
CA THR A 89 -3.57 5.66 -21.30
C THR A 89 -3.98 6.18 -19.91
N PRO A 90 -4.66 7.35 -19.82
CA PRO A 90 -4.93 8.01 -18.55
C PRO A 90 -6.01 7.33 -17.70
N ASP A 91 -6.48 6.15 -18.11
CA ASP A 91 -7.53 5.36 -17.45
C ASP A 91 -6.96 4.00 -17.00
N PRO A 92 -6.22 3.95 -15.87
CA PRO A 92 -5.62 2.72 -15.37
C PRO A 92 -6.67 1.68 -14.99
N VAL A 93 -6.21 0.45 -14.75
CA VAL A 93 -7.07 -0.65 -14.33
C VAL A 93 -6.87 -0.92 -12.85
N PHE A 94 -7.94 -1.02 -12.09
CA PHE A 94 -7.97 -1.56 -10.73
C PHE A 94 -8.43 -3.01 -10.79
N PHE A 95 -7.61 -3.91 -10.22
CA PHE A 95 -7.97 -5.30 -10.06
C PHE A 95 -8.61 -5.55 -8.69
N LEU A 96 -9.82 -6.10 -8.67
CA LEU A 96 -10.60 -6.40 -7.48
C LEU A 96 -10.57 -7.91 -7.24
N ALA A 97 -9.93 -8.32 -6.14
CA ALA A 97 -9.78 -9.72 -5.77
C ALA A 97 -11.09 -10.33 -5.23
N GLY A 98 -11.07 -11.61 -5.07
CA GLY A 98 -12.22 -12.42 -4.66
C GLY A 98 -12.28 -12.72 -3.16
N GLY A 99 -12.76 -13.88 -2.85
CA GLY A 99 -13.01 -14.37 -1.49
C GLY A 99 -14.49 -14.29 -1.12
N PRO A 100 -14.97 -13.32 -0.27
CA PRO A 100 -14.29 -12.10 0.24
C PRO A 100 -13.06 -12.41 1.12
N GLY A 101 -12.20 -11.41 1.28
CA GLY A 101 -11.02 -11.49 2.15
C GLY A 101 -9.69 -11.75 1.44
N GLN A 102 -9.69 -12.01 0.12
CA GLN A 102 -8.46 -12.20 -0.63
C GLN A 102 -7.79 -10.87 -0.95
N ALA A 103 -6.50 -10.76 -0.67
CA ALA A 103 -5.71 -9.61 -1.02
C ALA A 103 -5.44 -9.53 -2.54
N ALA A 104 -5.62 -8.36 -3.12
CA ALA A 104 -5.37 -8.16 -4.55
C ALA A 104 -3.88 -8.36 -4.89
N THR A 105 -2.99 -7.92 -4.01
CA THR A 105 -1.54 -8.05 -4.22
C THR A 105 -1.06 -9.51 -4.17
N GLU A 106 -1.74 -10.40 -3.43
CA GLU A 106 -1.41 -11.83 -3.36
C GLU A 106 -1.76 -12.60 -4.63
N VAL A 107 -2.74 -12.12 -5.40
CA VAL A 107 -3.11 -12.75 -6.66
C VAL A 107 -2.48 -12.09 -7.89
N ALA A 108 -1.76 -10.99 -7.71
CA ALA A 108 -1.18 -10.23 -8.81
C ALA A 108 -0.29 -11.08 -9.72
N ALA A 109 0.59 -11.90 -9.14
CA ALA A 109 1.47 -12.79 -9.90
C ALA A 109 0.69 -13.87 -10.70
N LEU A 110 -0.41 -14.36 -10.14
CA LEU A 110 -1.28 -15.36 -10.79
C LEU A 110 -2.04 -14.75 -11.97
N VAL A 111 -2.61 -13.54 -11.81
CA VAL A 111 -3.47 -12.93 -12.84
C VAL A 111 -2.71 -12.11 -13.87
N ASN A 112 -1.48 -11.65 -13.56
CA ASN A 112 -0.68 -10.82 -14.45
C ASN A 112 -0.50 -11.39 -15.88
N PRO A 113 -0.27 -12.70 -16.09
CA PRO A 113 -0.19 -13.26 -17.44
C PRO A 113 -1.46 -13.02 -18.28
N SER A 114 -2.64 -13.12 -17.68
CA SER A 114 -3.94 -12.90 -18.33
C SER A 114 -4.19 -11.42 -18.63
N LEU A 115 -3.56 -10.51 -17.89
CA LEU A 115 -3.68 -9.06 -18.07
C LEU A 115 -2.60 -8.45 -18.96
N ARG A 116 -1.71 -9.28 -19.54
CA ARG A 116 -0.54 -8.83 -20.30
C ARG A 116 -0.90 -7.91 -21.45
N GLU A 117 -1.96 -8.19 -22.21
CA GLU A 117 -2.37 -7.36 -23.35
C GLU A 117 -2.87 -5.98 -22.90
N ILE A 118 -3.63 -5.95 -21.82
CA ILE A 118 -4.11 -4.70 -21.21
C ILE A 118 -2.92 -3.88 -20.68
N ARG A 119 -1.99 -4.54 -19.99
CA ARG A 119 -0.79 -3.91 -19.44
C ARG A 119 0.14 -3.31 -20.50
N LYS A 120 0.04 -3.67 -21.76
CA LYS A 120 0.80 -2.98 -22.81
C LYS A 120 0.50 -1.48 -22.89
N GLN A 121 -0.71 -1.07 -22.56
CA GLN A 121 -1.16 0.31 -22.73
C GLN A 121 -1.67 0.97 -21.45
N ARG A 122 -1.95 0.20 -20.40
CA ARG A 122 -2.53 0.68 -19.14
C ARG A 122 -1.73 0.26 -17.95
N ASP A 123 -1.61 1.15 -17.00
CA ASP A 123 -1.13 0.84 -15.67
C ASP A 123 -2.14 -0.04 -14.95
N LEU A 124 -1.65 -1.04 -14.22
CA LEU A 124 -2.50 -1.91 -13.40
C LEU A 124 -2.24 -1.61 -11.93
N PHE A 125 -3.30 -1.45 -11.16
CA PHE A 125 -3.23 -1.28 -9.70
C PHE A 125 -3.90 -2.45 -9.00
N PHE A 126 -3.21 -3.00 -8.02
CA PHE A 126 -3.69 -4.03 -7.10
C PHE A 126 -3.75 -3.39 -5.72
N ILE A 127 -4.95 -3.15 -5.23
CA ILE A 127 -5.20 -2.48 -3.95
C ILE A 127 -5.82 -3.53 -3.03
N ASP A 128 -5.11 -3.84 -1.94
CA ASP A 128 -5.70 -4.70 -0.92
C ASP A 128 -6.85 -3.94 -0.26
N GLN A 129 -8.05 -4.49 -0.32
CA GLN A 129 -9.20 -3.88 0.34
C GLN A 129 -8.96 -3.84 1.85
N ARG A 130 -9.55 -2.87 2.55
CA ARG A 130 -9.47 -2.80 4.02
C ARG A 130 -9.80 -4.15 4.64
N GLY A 131 -9.02 -4.57 5.62
CA GLY A 131 -9.18 -5.85 6.29
C GLY A 131 -8.52 -7.03 5.58
N THR A 132 -7.82 -6.83 4.45
CA THR A 132 -7.17 -7.92 3.70
C THR A 132 -5.69 -7.65 3.49
N GLY A 133 -4.90 -8.69 3.31
CA GLY A 133 -3.49 -8.60 2.96
C GLY A 133 -2.69 -7.70 3.91
N LYS A 134 -2.17 -6.59 3.39
CA LYS A 134 -1.44 -5.58 4.18
C LYS A 134 -2.26 -4.32 4.48
N SER A 135 -3.56 -4.34 4.20
CA SER A 135 -4.49 -3.23 4.45
C SER A 135 -5.24 -3.41 5.77
N ASN A 136 -4.52 -3.34 6.89
CA ASN A 136 -5.06 -3.56 8.24
C ASN A 136 -5.83 -4.90 8.35
N PRO A 137 -5.16 -6.05 8.18
CA PRO A 137 -5.82 -7.35 8.07
C PRO A 137 -6.63 -7.69 9.31
N LEU A 138 -7.80 -8.29 9.09
CA LEU A 138 -8.68 -8.78 10.15
C LEU A 138 -8.30 -10.21 10.57
N ASP A 139 -7.03 -10.46 10.80
CA ASP A 139 -6.54 -11.76 11.24
C ASP A 139 -7.06 -12.09 12.63
N CYS A 140 -7.70 -13.26 12.76
CA CYS A 140 -8.18 -13.78 14.02
C CYS A 140 -7.02 -14.40 14.80
N LEU A 141 -6.51 -13.70 15.81
CA LEU A 141 -5.35 -14.12 16.57
C LEU A 141 -5.74 -14.77 17.90
N GLY A 142 -5.02 -15.84 18.27
CA GLY A 142 -5.05 -16.42 19.61
C GLY A 142 -4.28 -15.56 20.62
N GLU A 143 -4.33 -15.96 21.89
CA GLU A 143 -3.60 -15.28 22.98
C GLU A 143 -2.06 -15.36 22.80
N ASP A 144 -1.58 -16.35 22.03
CA ASP A 144 -0.18 -16.50 21.66
C ASP A 144 0.24 -15.65 20.45
N GLY A 145 -0.67 -14.83 19.89
CA GLY A 145 -0.44 -13.97 18.75
C GLY A 145 -0.42 -14.69 17.40
N LYS A 146 -0.71 -15.99 17.35
CA LYS A 146 -0.82 -16.74 16.10
C LYS A 146 -2.26 -16.76 15.61
N GLU A 147 -2.44 -16.97 14.31
CA GLU A 147 -3.77 -17.13 13.74
C GLU A 147 -4.53 -18.30 14.39
N LEU A 148 -5.81 -18.09 14.66
CA LEU A 148 -6.68 -19.17 15.13
C LEU A 148 -6.78 -20.25 14.04
N PRO A 149 -6.66 -21.54 14.41
CA PRO A 149 -6.65 -22.62 13.44
C PRO A 149 -8.01 -22.77 12.76
N ILE A 150 -8.06 -22.51 11.46
CA ILE A 150 -9.28 -22.64 10.65
C ILE A 150 -9.68 -24.11 10.44
N ASP A 151 -8.76 -25.05 10.68
CA ASP A 151 -9.03 -26.48 10.59
C ASP A 151 -10.09 -26.94 11.61
N GLU A 152 -10.26 -26.21 12.71
CA GLU A 152 -11.35 -26.39 13.66
C GLU A 152 -12.73 -26.27 12.97
N LEU A 153 -12.81 -25.51 11.86
CA LEU A 153 -14.04 -25.29 11.10
C LEU A 153 -14.27 -26.28 9.95
N ARG A 154 -13.47 -27.34 9.83
CA ARG A 154 -13.66 -28.34 8.75
C ARG A 154 -14.92 -29.18 8.90
N GLN A 155 -15.38 -29.40 10.15
CA GLN A 155 -16.66 -30.03 10.47
C GLN A 155 -17.36 -29.19 11.55
N PRO A 156 -17.89 -28.01 11.19
CA PRO A 156 -18.33 -27.04 12.17
C PRO A 156 -19.66 -27.46 12.80
N SER A 157 -19.70 -27.58 14.14
CA SER A 157 -20.95 -27.41 14.87
C SER A 157 -21.29 -25.92 15.03
N VAL A 158 -22.53 -25.61 15.34
CA VAL A 158 -22.93 -24.21 15.58
C VAL A 158 -22.15 -23.61 16.74
N GLU A 159 -21.93 -24.39 17.79
CA GLU A 159 -21.19 -23.98 19.00
C GLU A 159 -19.73 -23.65 18.66
N LEU A 160 -19.08 -24.47 17.81
CA LEU A 160 -17.70 -24.27 17.40
C LEU A 160 -17.53 -23.00 16.56
N VAL A 161 -18.47 -22.76 15.63
CA VAL A 161 -18.48 -21.51 14.84
C VAL A 161 -18.68 -20.29 15.72
N GLN A 162 -19.59 -20.36 16.70
CA GLN A 162 -19.83 -19.28 17.63
C GLN A 162 -18.62 -19.00 18.52
N ASP A 163 -17.97 -20.02 19.07
CA ASP A 163 -16.77 -19.87 19.88
C ASP A 163 -15.62 -19.25 19.04
N TYR A 164 -15.38 -19.77 17.83
CA TYR A 164 -14.39 -19.20 16.92
C TYR A 164 -14.67 -17.71 16.63
N ALA A 165 -15.91 -17.37 16.31
CA ALA A 165 -16.30 -15.99 16.03
C ALA A 165 -16.11 -15.06 17.24
N GLN A 166 -16.41 -15.55 18.46
CA GLN A 166 -16.19 -14.77 19.68
C GLN A 166 -14.70 -14.55 19.97
N ARG A 167 -13.87 -15.59 19.83
CA ARG A 167 -12.40 -15.46 19.98
C ARG A 167 -11.83 -14.50 18.95
N CYS A 168 -12.27 -14.62 17.70
CA CYS A 168 -11.87 -13.71 16.63
C CYS A 168 -12.26 -12.26 16.95
N ALA A 169 -13.53 -12.01 17.28
CA ALA A 169 -13.99 -10.67 17.63
C ALA A 169 -13.21 -10.08 18.81
N LYS A 170 -12.92 -10.90 19.83
CA LYS A 170 -12.09 -10.47 20.98
C LYS A 170 -10.67 -10.07 20.53
N SER A 171 -10.06 -10.83 19.62
CA SER A 171 -8.71 -10.55 19.13
C SER A 171 -8.60 -9.26 18.30
N LEU A 172 -9.70 -8.78 17.73
CA LEU A 172 -9.76 -7.55 16.93
C LEU A 172 -9.98 -6.28 17.79
N LEU A 173 -10.33 -6.43 19.06
CA LEU A 173 -10.54 -5.29 19.95
C LEU A 173 -9.28 -4.42 20.03
N GLY A 174 -9.43 -3.12 19.81
CA GLY A 174 -8.34 -2.15 19.76
C GLY A 174 -7.51 -2.16 18.46
N ARG A 175 -7.61 -3.23 17.64
CA ARG A 175 -6.93 -3.33 16.34
C ARG A 175 -7.81 -2.83 15.19
N ALA A 176 -9.11 -3.13 15.23
CA ALA A 176 -10.07 -2.75 14.21
C ALA A 176 -11.46 -2.52 14.80
N ASP A 177 -12.21 -1.59 14.20
CA ASP A 177 -13.66 -1.50 14.39
C ASP A 177 -14.35 -2.16 13.20
N THR A 178 -14.71 -3.42 13.34
CA THR A 178 -15.23 -4.25 12.26
C THR A 178 -16.49 -3.74 11.60
N ARG A 179 -17.20 -2.77 12.23
CA ARG A 179 -18.37 -2.11 11.65
C ARG A 179 -18.04 -1.34 10.38
N PHE A 180 -16.77 -0.94 10.21
CA PHE A 180 -16.28 -0.15 9.07
C PHE A 180 -15.52 -0.99 8.03
N TYR A 181 -15.63 -2.33 8.07
CA TYR A 181 -14.99 -3.21 7.10
C TYR A 181 -16.02 -3.84 6.16
N THR A 182 -16.88 -2.99 5.63
CA THR A 182 -17.91 -3.40 4.66
C THR A 182 -17.47 -3.07 3.23
N THR A 183 -18.21 -3.59 2.26
CA THR A 183 -17.98 -3.30 0.83
C THR A 183 -18.15 -1.81 0.54
N THR A 184 -19.07 -1.14 1.22
CA THR A 184 -19.32 0.31 1.02
C THR A 184 -18.09 1.14 1.38
N GLU A 185 -17.46 0.88 2.53
CA GLU A 185 -16.25 1.58 2.93
C GLU A 185 -15.07 1.21 2.01
N ALA A 186 -14.98 -0.06 1.58
CA ALA A 186 -13.95 -0.47 0.62
C ALA A 186 -14.07 0.25 -0.73
N ILE A 187 -15.28 0.48 -1.23
CA ILE A 187 -15.52 1.28 -2.44
C ILE A 187 -15.07 2.73 -2.24
N GLY A 188 -15.38 3.33 -1.07
CA GLY A 188 -14.91 4.66 -0.72
C GLY A 188 -13.38 4.76 -0.70
N ASP A 189 -12.69 3.73 -0.19
CA ASP A 189 -11.23 3.65 -0.22
C ASP A 189 -10.68 3.60 -1.65
N LEU A 190 -11.27 2.78 -2.51
CA LEU A 190 -10.84 2.68 -3.91
C LEU A 190 -10.99 4.01 -4.64
N ASP A 191 -12.08 4.76 -4.38
CA ASP A 191 -12.26 6.10 -4.93
C ASP A 191 -11.26 7.12 -4.35
N ALA A 192 -10.94 7.03 -3.07
CA ALA A 192 -9.91 7.86 -2.45
C ALA A 192 -8.51 7.59 -3.07
N VAL A 193 -8.17 6.32 -3.33
CA VAL A 193 -6.93 5.96 -4.05
C VAL A 193 -6.97 6.51 -5.47
N ARG A 194 -8.09 6.36 -6.22
CA ARG A 194 -8.25 6.94 -7.55
C ARG A 194 -7.98 8.45 -7.55
N ALA A 195 -8.55 9.17 -6.58
CA ALA A 195 -8.36 10.61 -6.44
C ALA A 195 -6.90 10.97 -6.11
N ALA A 196 -6.24 10.19 -5.22
CA ALA A 196 -4.83 10.40 -4.89
C ALA A 196 -3.88 10.10 -6.06
N LEU A 197 -4.25 9.17 -6.95
CA LEU A 197 -3.54 8.94 -8.20
C LEU A 197 -3.77 10.05 -9.24
N GLY A 198 -4.73 10.97 -9.00
CA GLY A 198 -5.01 12.10 -9.90
C GLY A 198 -5.66 11.67 -11.21
N VAL A 199 -6.41 10.57 -11.23
CA VAL A 199 -7.11 10.09 -12.43
C VAL A 199 -8.62 10.28 -12.31
N ASP A 200 -9.25 10.72 -13.40
CA ASP A 200 -10.69 11.00 -13.42
C ASP A 200 -11.53 9.71 -13.36
N LYS A 201 -11.04 8.65 -13.96
CA LYS A 201 -11.73 7.36 -14.04
C LYS A 201 -10.73 6.21 -14.09
N VAL A 202 -11.22 5.03 -13.71
CA VAL A 202 -10.50 3.77 -13.77
C VAL A 202 -11.35 2.71 -14.49
N ASN A 203 -10.68 1.71 -15.04
CA ASN A 203 -11.33 0.49 -15.49
C ASN A 203 -11.31 -0.51 -14.33
N LEU A 204 -12.37 -1.29 -14.15
CA LEU A 204 -12.45 -2.30 -13.11
C LEU A 204 -12.40 -3.71 -13.71
N ILE A 205 -11.57 -4.57 -13.13
CA ILE A 205 -11.55 -6.00 -13.43
C ILE A 205 -11.74 -6.74 -12.12
N GLY A 206 -12.86 -7.44 -11.98
CA GLY A 206 -13.19 -8.21 -10.78
C GLY A 206 -13.10 -9.72 -10.98
N GLY A 207 -12.53 -10.43 -10.01
CA GLY A 207 -12.56 -11.89 -9.94
C GLY A 207 -13.49 -12.36 -8.81
N SER A 208 -14.39 -13.34 -9.09
CA SER A 208 -15.27 -13.92 -8.05
C SER A 208 -16.05 -12.84 -7.27
N TYR A 209 -15.86 -12.74 -5.93
CA TYR A 209 -16.48 -11.68 -5.12
C TYR A 209 -16.13 -10.26 -5.61
N GLY A 210 -14.93 -10.03 -6.17
CA GLY A 210 -14.56 -8.74 -6.73
C GLY A 210 -15.49 -8.23 -7.84
N THR A 211 -16.34 -9.09 -8.42
CA THR A 211 -17.38 -8.67 -9.38
C THR A 211 -18.61 -8.06 -8.71
N ARG A 212 -18.69 -8.08 -7.38
CA ARG A 212 -19.79 -7.53 -6.57
C ARG A 212 -19.39 -6.22 -5.85
N VAL A 213 -18.11 -5.91 -5.84
CA VAL A 213 -17.55 -4.63 -5.38
C VAL A 213 -17.73 -3.57 -6.47
#